data_c1343af3c27381c41c624d938d347208
#
_entry.id   c1343af3c27381c41c624d938d347208
#
_cell.length_a   1.000
_cell.length_b   1.000
_cell.length_c   1.000
_cell.angle_alpha   90.00
_cell.angle_beta   90.00
_cell.angle_gamma   90.00
#
_symmetry.space_group_name_H-M   'P 1'
#
loop_
_entity.id
_entity.type
_entity.pdbx_description
1 polymer ?
#
loop_
_entity_poly.entity_id
_entity_poly.type
_entity_poly.pdbx_seq_one_letter_code
_entity_poly.pdbx_strand_id
1 'polypeptide(L)'
;TFDNYREIFDNEQITSSLVTTLWIALGGTILPIFVASLAAYAFAWLEFPGRDWLFLVVVAILVVPIQMALIPIFSLYNDLGLFDTVLGLILFHTAFALPFAIFLLRNFFIGIPRDLLEAARIDGASELRIFLRVILPLGLPAIASLAIFQFLWVWNDLLVALTFGRDTQPITVAIFSQMRQFSANIELIAPAAFISLAIPLVVFFAFQRYFVQ
;
A
#
# COMPACT_ATOMS: atom_id res chain seq x y z
N THR A 1 -16.73 -29.26 -0.65
CA THR A 1 -17.19 -29.58 0.72
C THR A 1 -16.46 -28.69 1.71
N PHE A 2 -16.93 -28.62 2.96
CA PHE A 2 -16.21 -27.88 4.04
C PHE A 2 -14.86 -28.53 4.38
N ASP A 3 -14.65 -29.76 4.02
CA ASP A 3 -13.40 -30.49 4.22
C ASP A 3 -12.25 -29.84 3.44
N ASN A 4 -12.50 -29.31 2.23
CA ASN A 4 -11.51 -28.60 1.42
C ASN A 4 -11.00 -27.32 2.15
N TYR A 5 -11.86 -26.66 2.93
CA TYR A 5 -11.44 -25.50 3.74
C TYR A 5 -10.58 -25.92 4.93
N ARG A 6 -10.83 -27.06 5.56
CA ARG A 6 -9.97 -27.61 6.61
C ARG A 6 -8.58 -27.93 6.04
N GLU A 7 -8.53 -28.60 4.90
CA GLU A 7 -7.28 -28.95 4.21
C GLU A 7 -6.43 -27.72 3.89
N ILE A 8 -7.05 -26.57 3.56
CA ILE A 8 -6.33 -25.30 3.35
C ILE A 8 -5.72 -24.77 4.65
N PHE A 9 -6.46 -24.82 5.76
CA PHE A 9 -5.92 -24.36 7.05
C PHE A 9 -4.87 -25.30 7.61
N ASP A 10 -4.91 -26.59 7.23
CA ASP A 10 -3.88 -27.58 7.58
C ASP A 10 -2.66 -27.49 6.64
N ASN A 11 -2.79 -26.77 5.51
CA ASN A 11 -1.68 -26.55 4.58
C ASN A 11 -0.80 -25.38 5.04
N GLU A 12 0.37 -25.72 5.60
CA GLU A 12 1.32 -24.74 6.12
C GLU A 12 1.79 -23.73 5.07
N GLN A 13 1.90 -24.11 3.80
CA GLN A 13 2.29 -23.20 2.74
C GLN A 13 1.23 -22.12 2.50
N ILE A 14 -0.05 -22.47 2.48
CA ILE A 14 -1.13 -21.51 2.24
C ILE A 14 -1.31 -20.59 3.44
N THR A 15 -1.29 -21.14 4.65
CA THR A 15 -1.46 -20.35 5.87
C THR A 15 -0.29 -19.40 6.11
N SER A 16 0.96 -19.83 5.88
CA SER A 16 2.13 -18.95 5.95
C SER A 16 2.09 -17.86 4.88
N SER A 17 1.63 -18.19 3.67
CA SER A 17 1.47 -17.23 2.57
C SER A 17 0.41 -16.16 2.87
N LEU A 18 -0.69 -16.52 3.54
CA LEU A 18 -1.69 -15.55 3.99
C LEU A 18 -1.10 -14.58 5.01
N VAL A 19 -0.35 -15.10 6.00
CA VAL A 19 0.31 -14.26 7.02
C VAL A 19 1.36 -13.36 6.37
N THR A 20 2.17 -13.88 5.47
CA THR A 20 3.17 -13.13 4.71
C THR A 20 2.52 -11.99 3.92
N THR A 21 1.41 -12.30 3.21
CA THR A 21 0.65 -11.29 2.46
C THR A 21 0.09 -10.21 3.37
N LEU A 22 -0.39 -10.58 4.55
CA LEU A 22 -0.92 -9.62 5.51
C LEU A 22 0.16 -8.63 5.97
N TRP A 23 1.37 -9.11 6.28
CA TRP A 23 2.49 -8.24 6.65
C TRP A 23 2.91 -7.32 5.51
N ILE A 24 2.98 -7.84 4.27
CA ILE A 24 3.31 -7.05 3.08
C ILE A 24 2.23 -6.01 2.82
N ALA A 25 0.96 -6.38 2.88
CA ALA A 25 -0.16 -5.49 2.63
C ALA A 25 -0.27 -4.40 3.69
N LEU A 26 -0.11 -4.73 4.97
CA LEU A 26 -0.11 -3.73 6.04
C LEU A 26 1.10 -2.79 5.94
N GLY A 27 2.30 -3.33 5.78
CA GLY A 27 3.52 -2.53 5.64
C GLY A 27 3.51 -1.65 4.40
N GLY A 28 3.15 -2.23 3.24
CA GLY A 28 3.02 -1.53 1.96
C GLY A 28 1.83 -0.57 1.87
N THR A 29 0.98 -0.53 2.90
CA THR A 29 -0.10 0.45 3.04
C THR A 29 0.26 1.53 4.04
N ILE A 30 0.67 1.15 5.24
CA ILE A 30 0.91 2.09 6.35
C ILE A 30 2.12 2.98 6.05
N LEU A 31 3.22 2.39 5.58
CA LEU A 31 4.47 3.12 5.37
C LEU A 31 4.33 4.23 4.30
N PRO A 32 3.82 3.95 3.08
CA PRO A 32 3.66 5.01 2.08
C PRO A 32 2.65 6.06 2.50
N ILE A 33 1.56 5.71 3.18
CA ILE A 33 0.58 6.69 3.65
C ILE A 33 1.17 7.62 4.70
N PHE A 34 1.93 7.07 5.64
CA PHE A 34 2.62 7.86 6.65
C PHE A 34 3.58 8.87 6.01
N VAL A 35 4.46 8.41 5.12
CA VAL A 35 5.42 9.27 4.43
C VAL A 35 4.71 10.28 3.52
N ALA A 36 3.71 9.81 2.75
CA ALA A 36 2.96 10.68 1.85
C ALA A 36 2.14 11.74 2.58
N SER A 37 1.60 11.45 3.76
CA SER A 37 0.86 12.44 4.55
C SER A 37 1.75 13.59 5.00
N LEU A 38 2.97 13.29 5.43
CA LEU A 38 3.97 14.30 5.80
C LEU A 38 4.42 15.12 4.58
N ALA A 39 4.73 14.44 3.48
CA ALA A 39 5.15 15.08 2.24
C ALA A 39 4.02 15.95 1.64
N ALA A 40 2.80 15.44 1.61
CA ALA A 40 1.62 16.15 1.13
C ALA A 40 1.34 17.43 1.95
N TYR A 41 1.50 17.35 3.27
CA TYR A 41 1.42 18.53 4.14
C TYR A 41 2.48 19.57 3.79
N ALA A 42 3.73 19.13 3.62
CA ALA A 42 4.81 20.04 3.25
C ALA A 42 4.54 20.71 1.89
N PHE A 43 4.13 19.94 0.87
CA PHE A 43 3.79 20.47 -0.46
C PHE A 43 2.53 21.34 -0.48
N ALA A 44 1.59 21.16 0.44
CA ALA A 44 0.37 21.94 0.51
C ALA A 44 0.57 23.26 1.26
N TRP A 45 1.28 23.24 2.39
CA TRP A 45 1.21 24.31 3.38
C TRP A 45 2.53 24.92 3.81
N LEU A 46 3.66 24.26 3.52
CA LEU A 46 4.97 24.81 3.85
C LEU A 46 5.56 25.55 2.64
N GLU A 47 6.29 26.63 2.91
CA GLU A 47 7.03 27.38 1.92
C GLU A 47 8.51 26.98 1.99
N PHE A 48 9.02 26.38 0.92
CA PHE A 48 10.43 26.06 0.77
C PHE A 48 10.89 26.20 -0.68
N PRO A 49 12.17 26.52 -0.91
CA PRO A 49 12.68 26.71 -2.25
C PRO A 49 12.57 25.41 -3.09
N GLY A 50 12.10 25.54 -4.31
CA GLY A 50 11.95 24.40 -5.23
C GLY A 50 10.72 23.53 -5.02
N ARG A 51 9.80 23.88 -4.10
CA ARG A 51 8.58 23.11 -3.77
C ARG A 51 7.81 22.65 -5.02
N ASP A 52 7.52 23.59 -5.91
CA ASP A 52 6.66 23.32 -7.07
C ASP A 52 7.38 22.44 -8.10
N TRP A 53 8.69 22.64 -8.28
CA TRP A 53 9.52 21.78 -9.13
C TRP A 53 9.63 20.35 -8.57
N LEU A 54 9.87 20.24 -7.27
CA LEU A 54 9.93 18.92 -6.62
C LEU A 54 8.59 18.19 -6.72
N PHE A 55 7.48 18.90 -6.53
CA PHE A 55 6.16 18.32 -6.69
C PHE A 55 5.91 17.90 -8.15
N LEU A 56 6.34 18.70 -9.14
CA LEU A 56 6.24 18.32 -10.55
C LEU A 56 7.03 17.03 -10.85
N VAL A 57 8.23 16.87 -10.28
CA VAL A 57 9.02 15.63 -10.40
C VAL A 57 8.26 14.44 -9.79
N VAL A 58 7.65 14.61 -8.60
CA VAL A 58 6.82 13.56 -7.97
C VAL A 58 5.67 13.15 -8.90
N VAL A 59 4.98 14.11 -9.52
CA VAL A 59 3.89 13.83 -10.47
C VAL A 59 4.42 13.17 -11.75
N ALA A 60 5.58 13.58 -12.25
CA ALA A 60 6.19 13.01 -13.45
C ALA A 60 6.55 11.52 -13.26
N ILE A 61 6.95 11.10 -12.06
CA ILE A 61 7.26 9.71 -11.74
C ILE A 61 6.01 8.80 -11.87
N LEU A 62 4.79 9.33 -11.74
CA LEU A 62 3.55 8.55 -11.95
C LEU A 62 3.45 7.93 -13.35
N VAL A 63 4.12 8.51 -14.33
CA VAL A 63 4.11 8.04 -15.73
C VAL A 63 4.99 6.82 -15.93
N VAL A 64 5.91 6.54 -14.99
CA VAL A 64 6.85 5.41 -15.11
C VAL A 64 6.12 4.08 -14.95
N PRO A 65 6.07 3.23 -15.99
CA PRO A 65 5.43 1.91 -15.86
C PRO A 65 6.23 1.03 -14.89
N ILE A 66 5.50 0.37 -13.98
CA ILE A 66 6.10 -0.53 -12.98
C ILE A 66 6.99 -1.61 -13.64
N GLN A 67 6.58 -2.13 -14.80
CA GLN A 67 7.29 -3.16 -15.53
C GLN A 67 8.69 -2.75 -15.97
N MET A 68 8.87 -1.46 -16.30
CA MET A 68 10.20 -0.92 -16.70
C MET A 68 11.16 -0.86 -15.52
N ALA A 69 10.66 -0.69 -14.31
CA ALA A 69 11.46 -0.59 -13.11
C ALA A 69 11.87 -1.94 -12.52
N LEU A 70 11.22 -3.05 -12.91
CA LEU A 70 11.48 -4.37 -12.32
C LEU A 70 12.94 -4.80 -12.47
N ILE A 71 13.52 -4.67 -13.68
CA ILE A 71 14.89 -5.13 -13.96
C ILE A 71 15.94 -4.33 -13.17
N PRO A 72 15.96 -2.97 -13.22
CA PRO A 72 16.95 -2.21 -12.47
C PRO A 72 16.79 -2.37 -10.94
N ILE A 73 15.56 -2.47 -10.44
CA ILE A 73 15.31 -2.70 -9.01
C ILE A 73 15.74 -4.12 -8.60
N PHE A 74 15.60 -5.11 -9.46
CA PHE A 74 16.07 -6.47 -9.20
C PHE A 74 17.58 -6.48 -8.91
N SER A 75 18.37 -5.82 -9.74
CA SER A 75 19.83 -5.72 -9.51
C SER A 75 20.12 -5.00 -8.19
N LEU A 76 19.48 -3.85 -7.95
CA LEU A 76 19.64 -3.11 -6.70
C LEU A 76 19.27 -3.93 -5.46
N TYR A 77 18.20 -4.72 -5.54
CA TYR A 77 17.73 -5.54 -4.40
C TYR A 77 18.69 -6.69 -4.10
N ASN A 78 19.30 -7.30 -5.14
CA ASN A 78 20.33 -8.31 -4.94
C ASN A 78 21.56 -7.69 -4.24
N ASP A 79 22.00 -6.51 -4.67
CA ASP A 79 23.17 -5.84 -4.09
C ASP A 79 22.92 -5.40 -2.63
N LEU A 80 21.69 -5.04 -2.29
CA LEU A 80 21.30 -4.60 -0.95
C LEU A 80 20.82 -5.74 -0.03
N GLY A 81 20.74 -6.99 -0.53
CA GLY A 81 20.20 -8.12 0.24
C GLY A 81 18.70 -7.99 0.56
N LEU A 82 17.95 -7.23 -0.25
CA LEU A 82 16.50 -7.05 -0.11
C LEU A 82 15.69 -8.01 -0.98
N PHE A 83 16.36 -8.70 -1.92
CA PHE A 83 15.72 -9.69 -2.78
C PHE A 83 15.16 -10.82 -1.91
N ASP A 84 13.94 -11.27 -2.24
CA ASP A 84 13.24 -12.35 -1.56
C ASP A 84 13.01 -12.12 -0.05
N THR A 85 12.72 -10.88 0.31
CA THR A 85 12.38 -10.50 1.68
C THR A 85 11.03 -9.78 1.75
N VAL A 86 10.31 -9.97 2.87
CA VAL A 86 9.09 -9.21 3.17
C VAL A 86 9.36 -7.70 3.15
N LEU A 87 10.50 -7.28 3.69
CA LEU A 87 10.90 -5.86 3.70
C LEU A 87 11.11 -5.32 2.29
N GLY A 88 11.75 -6.09 1.41
CA GLY A 88 11.94 -5.71 0.01
C GLY A 88 10.61 -5.47 -0.70
N LEU A 89 9.64 -6.38 -0.52
CA LEU A 89 8.29 -6.23 -1.08
C LEU A 89 7.57 -4.99 -0.51
N ILE A 90 7.65 -4.75 0.79
CA ILE A 90 7.09 -3.55 1.43
C ILE A 90 7.70 -2.27 0.86
N LEU A 91 9.02 -2.22 0.73
CA LEU A 91 9.73 -1.05 0.20
C LEU A 91 9.42 -0.80 -1.27
N PHE A 92 9.27 -1.86 -2.08
CA PHE A 92 8.86 -1.74 -3.47
C PHE A 92 7.47 -1.09 -3.58
N HIS A 93 6.49 -1.66 -2.88
CA HIS A 93 5.13 -1.12 -2.88
C HIS A 93 5.08 0.31 -2.32
N THR A 94 5.90 0.61 -1.32
CA THR A 94 6.02 1.96 -0.77
C THR A 94 6.53 2.94 -1.82
N ALA A 95 7.63 2.62 -2.49
CA ALA A 95 8.23 3.51 -3.49
C ALA A 95 7.27 3.84 -4.64
N PHE A 96 6.55 2.84 -5.14
CA PHE A 96 5.59 3.03 -6.22
C PHE A 96 4.28 3.71 -5.79
N ALA A 97 3.86 3.54 -4.54
CA ALA A 97 2.68 4.20 -4.01
C ALA A 97 2.89 5.69 -3.72
N LEU A 98 4.11 6.07 -3.31
CA LEU A 98 4.40 7.42 -2.82
C LEU A 98 3.99 8.55 -3.77
N PRO A 99 4.30 8.53 -5.07
CA PRO A 99 3.94 9.62 -5.97
C PRO A 99 2.43 9.87 -6.03
N PHE A 100 1.65 8.80 -6.17
CA PHE A 100 0.19 8.89 -6.21
C PHE A 100 -0.39 9.32 -4.87
N ALA A 101 0.09 8.75 -3.77
CA ALA A 101 -0.35 9.07 -2.43
C ALA A 101 -0.09 10.54 -2.08
N ILE A 102 1.10 11.05 -2.40
CA ILE A 102 1.46 12.46 -2.20
C ILE A 102 0.56 13.37 -3.04
N PHE A 103 0.37 13.04 -4.33
CA PHE A 103 -0.48 13.81 -5.22
C PHE A 103 -1.93 13.90 -4.70
N LEU A 104 -2.51 12.76 -4.34
CA LEU A 104 -3.89 12.68 -3.87
C LEU A 104 -4.08 13.43 -2.54
N LEU A 105 -3.22 13.15 -1.56
CA LEU A 105 -3.33 13.78 -0.23
C LEU A 105 -3.04 15.28 -0.28
N ARG A 106 -2.06 15.73 -1.09
CA ARG A 106 -1.81 17.16 -1.27
C ARG A 106 -3.05 17.87 -1.82
N ASN A 107 -3.68 17.32 -2.86
CA ASN A 107 -4.87 17.93 -3.45
C ASN A 107 -6.02 18.01 -2.45
N PHE A 108 -6.17 17.02 -1.58
CA PHE A 108 -7.15 17.06 -0.50
C PHE A 108 -6.78 18.12 0.56
N PHE A 109 -5.52 18.15 0.99
CA PHE A 109 -5.08 19.06 2.05
C PHE A 109 -5.17 20.53 1.64
N ILE A 110 -4.95 20.87 0.37
CA ILE A 110 -5.15 22.24 -0.15
C ILE A 110 -6.62 22.68 -0.03
N GLY A 111 -7.57 21.75 -0.07
CA GLY A 111 -8.99 22.05 0.10
C GLY A 111 -9.40 22.38 1.55
N ILE A 112 -8.52 22.16 2.54
CA ILE A 112 -8.79 22.54 3.93
C ILE A 112 -8.70 24.07 4.06
N PRO A 113 -9.66 24.73 4.72
CA PRO A 113 -9.64 26.20 4.87
C PRO A 113 -8.36 26.70 5.53
N ARG A 114 -7.72 27.68 4.87
CA ARG A 114 -6.47 28.30 5.35
C ARG A 114 -6.60 28.94 6.73
N ASP A 115 -7.76 29.51 7.00
CA ASP A 115 -8.07 30.19 8.28
C ASP A 115 -7.88 29.29 9.48
N LEU A 116 -8.10 27.97 9.34
CA LEU A 116 -7.88 27.02 10.44
C LEU A 116 -6.39 26.88 10.80
N LEU A 117 -5.52 26.91 9.78
CA LEU A 117 -4.09 26.82 9.99
C LEU A 117 -3.54 28.15 10.56
N GLU A 118 -4.04 29.29 10.05
CA GLU A 118 -3.63 30.61 10.52
C GLU A 118 -4.06 30.81 11.97
N ALA A 119 -5.28 30.44 12.34
CA ALA A 119 -5.72 30.49 13.74
C ALA A 119 -4.82 29.64 14.64
N ALA A 120 -4.50 28.41 14.25
CA ALA A 120 -3.61 27.56 15.02
C ALA A 120 -2.17 28.13 15.16
N ARG A 121 -1.67 28.85 14.12
CA ARG A 121 -0.39 29.55 14.18
C ARG A 121 -0.42 30.75 15.12
N ILE A 122 -1.51 31.51 15.14
CA ILE A 122 -1.72 32.63 16.08
C ILE A 122 -1.75 32.09 17.51
N ASP A 123 -2.33 30.92 17.74
CA ASP A 123 -2.34 30.23 19.03
C ASP A 123 -0.97 29.63 19.41
N GLY A 124 0.08 29.86 18.62
CA GLY A 124 1.44 29.40 18.88
C GLY A 124 1.68 27.90 18.63
N ALA A 125 0.82 27.23 17.84
CA ALA A 125 1.04 25.83 17.50
C ALA A 125 2.21 25.67 16.51
N SER A 126 3.10 24.70 16.79
CA SER A 126 4.14 24.30 15.82
C SER A 126 3.54 23.59 14.62
N GLU A 127 4.23 23.59 13.46
CA GLU A 127 3.78 22.93 12.23
C GLU A 127 3.45 21.46 12.45
N LEU A 128 4.24 20.73 13.24
CA LEU A 128 3.93 19.35 13.59
C LEU A 128 2.63 19.23 14.40
N ARG A 129 2.35 20.18 15.29
CA ARG A 129 1.10 20.19 16.06
C ARG A 129 -0.10 20.51 15.17
N ILE A 130 0.05 21.42 14.21
CA ILE A 130 -0.96 21.74 13.21
C ILE A 130 -1.23 20.49 12.35
N PHE A 131 -0.20 19.84 11.86
CA PHE A 131 -0.34 18.60 11.10
C PHE A 131 -1.12 17.54 11.89
N LEU A 132 -0.69 17.22 13.11
CA LEU A 132 -1.28 16.13 13.90
C LEU A 132 -2.68 16.44 14.43
N ARG A 133 -3.01 17.70 14.74
CA ARG A 133 -4.27 18.08 15.42
C ARG A 133 -5.30 18.73 14.51
N VAL A 134 -4.89 19.24 13.36
CA VAL A 134 -5.79 19.92 12.42
C VAL A 134 -5.85 19.15 11.10
N ILE A 135 -4.72 19.02 10.40
CA ILE A 135 -4.71 18.46 9.04
C ILE A 135 -4.99 16.96 9.04
N LEU A 136 -4.34 16.20 9.89
CA LEU A 136 -4.50 14.75 9.93
C LEU A 136 -5.93 14.32 10.27
N PRO A 137 -6.60 14.88 11.30
CA PRO A 137 -8.01 14.57 11.58
C PRO A 137 -8.96 14.97 10.46
N LEU A 138 -8.78 16.15 9.86
CA LEU A 138 -9.61 16.59 8.74
C LEU A 138 -9.32 15.79 7.45
N GLY A 139 -8.10 15.28 7.30
CA GLY A 139 -7.67 14.46 6.18
C GLY A 139 -8.03 12.99 6.30
N LEU A 140 -8.55 12.52 7.45
CA LEU A 140 -8.88 11.11 7.67
C LEU A 140 -9.73 10.47 6.58
N PRO A 141 -10.76 11.10 6.00
CA PRO A 141 -11.53 10.49 4.93
C PRO A 141 -10.68 10.16 3.69
N ALA A 142 -9.83 11.09 3.26
CA ALA A 142 -8.93 10.88 2.13
C ALA A 142 -7.86 9.83 2.43
N ILE A 143 -7.28 9.86 3.64
CA ILE A 143 -6.28 8.90 4.11
C ILE A 143 -6.90 7.50 4.18
N ALA A 144 -8.10 7.36 4.72
CA ALA A 144 -8.79 6.08 4.82
C ALA A 144 -9.14 5.51 3.44
N SER A 145 -9.61 6.35 2.52
CA SER A 145 -9.88 5.94 1.13
C SER A 145 -8.61 5.46 0.44
N LEU A 146 -7.52 6.23 0.56
CA LEU A 146 -6.21 5.83 0.02
C LEU A 146 -5.71 4.53 0.64
N ALA A 147 -5.90 4.33 1.96
CA ALA A 147 -5.47 3.13 2.65
C ALA A 147 -6.18 1.88 2.12
N ILE A 148 -7.46 1.96 1.83
CA ILE A 148 -8.22 0.83 1.27
C ILE A 148 -7.70 0.50 -0.13
N PHE A 149 -7.57 1.50 -1.02
CA PHE A 149 -7.06 1.27 -2.37
C PHE A 149 -5.65 0.69 -2.36
N GLN A 150 -4.77 1.24 -1.53
CA GLN A 150 -3.39 0.77 -1.41
C GLN A 150 -3.33 -0.66 -0.85
N PHE A 151 -4.12 -0.96 0.19
CA PHE A 151 -4.21 -2.31 0.73
C PHE A 151 -4.68 -3.31 -0.32
N LEU A 152 -5.76 -2.98 -1.05
CA LEU A 152 -6.28 -3.84 -2.12
C LEU A 152 -5.26 -4.03 -3.24
N TRP A 153 -4.53 -2.99 -3.61
CA TRP A 153 -3.47 -3.08 -4.61
C TRP A 153 -2.38 -4.05 -4.17
N VAL A 154 -1.82 -3.84 -2.98
CA VAL A 154 -0.73 -4.68 -2.47
C VAL A 154 -1.20 -6.12 -2.24
N TRP A 155 -2.39 -6.31 -1.68
CA TRP A 155 -2.95 -7.63 -1.43
C TRP A 155 -3.13 -8.46 -2.71
N ASN A 156 -3.57 -7.84 -3.80
CA ASN A 156 -3.82 -8.53 -5.07
C ASN A 156 -2.60 -8.55 -6.00
N ASP A 157 -1.46 -8.03 -5.57
CA ASP A 157 -0.27 -8.03 -6.42
C ASP A 157 0.25 -9.45 -6.67
N LEU A 158 0.50 -9.74 -7.92
CA LEU A 158 1.14 -10.96 -8.39
C LEU A 158 2.45 -10.66 -9.10
N LEU A 159 2.54 -9.53 -9.79
CA LEU A 159 3.66 -9.21 -10.66
C LEU A 159 4.96 -8.97 -9.86
N VAL A 160 4.88 -8.09 -8.87
CA VAL A 160 6.02 -7.76 -8.01
C VAL A 160 6.38 -8.97 -7.15
N ALA A 161 5.36 -9.66 -6.62
CA ALA A 161 5.53 -10.86 -5.82
C ALA A 161 6.22 -12.00 -6.60
N LEU A 162 5.87 -12.24 -7.85
CA LEU A 162 6.55 -13.22 -8.72
C LEU A 162 7.98 -12.81 -9.07
N THR A 163 8.26 -11.50 -9.10
CA THR A 163 9.58 -11.00 -9.48
C THR A 163 10.55 -11.01 -8.31
N PHE A 164 10.09 -10.65 -7.11
CA PHE A 164 10.94 -10.39 -5.95
C PHE A 164 10.71 -11.33 -4.76
N GLY A 165 9.67 -12.15 -4.77
CA GLY A 165 9.31 -13.05 -3.67
C GLY A 165 9.37 -14.52 -4.07
N ARG A 166 10.57 -15.05 -4.28
CA ARG A 166 10.77 -16.43 -4.74
C ARG A 166 10.39 -17.47 -3.69
N ASP A 167 10.95 -17.34 -2.49
CA ASP A 167 10.67 -18.19 -1.34
C ASP A 167 9.73 -17.50 -0.35
N THR A 168 9.75 -16.14 -0.34
CA THR A 168 8.75 -15.31 0.33
C THR A 168 7.48 -15.27 -0.52
N GLN A 169 6.66 -16.33 -0.43
CA GLN A 169 5.49 -16.50 -1.30
C GLN A 169 4.23 -15.84 -0.72
N PRO A 170 3.81 -14.65 -1.21
CA PRO A 170 2.48 -14.13 -0.93
C PRO A 170 1.40 -15.06 -1.47
N ILE A 171 0.17 -14.93 -0.94
CA ILE A 171 -0.95 -15.81 -1.29
C ILE A 171 -1.25 -15.87 -2.79
N THR A 172 -1.08 -14.76 -3.50
CA THR A 172 -1.25 -14.68 -4.96
C THR A 172 -0.26 -15.60 -5.69
N VAL A 173 1.00 -15.64 -5.24
CA VAL A 173 2.04 -16.52 -5.78
C VAL A 173 1.79 -17.97 -5.39
N ALA A 174 1.38 -18.23 -4.14
CA ALA A 174 1.05 -19.58 -3.69
C ALA A 174 -0.12 -20.18 -4.52
N ILE A 175 -1.20 -19.43 -4.70
CA ILE A 175 -2.32 -19.87 -5.56
C ILE A 175 -1.86 -20.07 -7.00
N PHE A 176 -1.09 -19.13 -7.55
CA PHE A 176 -0.58 -19.23 -8.93
C PHE A 176 0.32 -20.46 -9.14
N SER A 177 1.17 -20.79 -8.16
CA SER A 177 2.03 -21.98 -8.23
C SER A 177 1.21 -23.29 -8.18
N GLN A 178 0.16 -23.35 -7.37
CA GLN A 178 -0.77 -24.49 -7.36
C GLN A 178 -1.49 -24.68 -8.70
N MET A 179 -1.89 -23.59 -9.35
CA MET A 179 -2.49 -23.65 -10.69
C MET A 179 -1.51 -24.21 -11.74
N ARG A 180 -0.22 -23.93 -11.61
CA ARG A 180 0.81 -24.43 -12.54
C ARG A 180 1.19 -25.89 -12.32
N GLN A 181 0.99 -26.44 -11.16
CA GLN A 181 1.29 -27.85 -10.84
C GLN A 181 0.25 -28.84 -11.40
N PHE A 182 -0.54 -28.41 -12.38
CA PHE A 182 -1.51 -29.20 -13.13
C PHE A 182 -2.65 -29.81 -12.33
N SER A 183 -3.82 -29.18 -12.41
CA SER A 183 -5.17 -29.77 -12.22
C SER A 183 -5.34 -30.83 -11.11
N ALA A 184 -4.27 -31.29 -10.48
CA ALA A 184 -4.32 -32.26 -9.39
C ALA A 184 -4.94 -31.70 -8.11
N ASN A 185 -4.90 -30.36 -7.91
CA ASN A 185 -5.32 -29.70 -6.68
C ASN A 185 -6.43 -28.65 -6.89
N ILE A 186 -7.27 -28.83 -7.91
CA ILE A 186 -8.38 -27.88 -8.20
C ILE A 186 -9.30 -27.70 -6.99
N GLU A 187 -9.41 -28.73 -6.17
CA GLU A 187 -10.19 -28.74 -4.93
C GLU A 187 -9.66 -27.80 -3.86
N LEU A 188 -8.36 -27.47 -3.90
CA LEU A 188 -7.72 -26.51 -2.99
C LEU A 188 -7.66 -25.10 -3.56
N ILE A 189 -7.52 -24.96 -4.88
CA ILE A 189 -7.36 -23.67 -5.56
C ILE A 189 -8.60 -22.79 -5.33
N ALA A 190 -9.79 -23.32 -5.57
CA ALA A 190 -11.02 -22.55 -5.47
C ALA A 190 -11.29 -22.06 -4.03
N PRO A 191 -11.21 -22.89 -2.98
CA PRO A 191 -11.34 -22.41 -1.60
C PRO A 191 -10.21 -21.46 -1.18
N ALA A 192 -8.95 -21.68 -1.59
CA ALA A 192 -7.85 -20.77 -1.30
C ALA A 192 -8.05 -19.39 -1.94
N ALA A 193 -8.50 -19.34 -3.19
CA ALA A 193 -8.86 -18.11 -3.86
C ALA A 193 -10.03 -17.38 -3.16
N PHE A 194 -11.02 -18.14 -2.69
CA PHE A 194 -12.16 -17.59 -1.95
C PHE A 194 -11.73 -16.97 -0.60
N ILE A 195 -10.88 -17.68 0.16
CA ILE A 195 -10.31 -17.15 1.42
C ILE A 195 -9.47 -15.90 1.14
N SER A 196 -8.63 -15.94 0.10
CA SER A 196 -7.83 -14.78 -0.31
C SER A 196 -8.69 -13.57 -0.67
N LEU A 197 -9.87 -13.77 -1.28
CA LEU A 197 -10.82 -12.70 -1.60
C LEU A 197 -11.59 -12.21 -0.38
N ALA A 198 -11.85 -13.07 0.59
CA ALA A 198 -12.65 -12.72 1.78
C ALA A 198 -11.97 -11.62 2.61
N ILE A 199 -10.63 -11.64 2.76
CA ILE A 199 -9.89 -10.64 3.54
C ILE A 199 -10.01 -9.23 2.96
N PRO A 200 -9.75 -8.97 1.66
CA PRO A 200 -10.04 -7.69 1.02
C PRO A 200 -11.48 -7.22 1.18
N LEU A 201 -12.45 -8.13 1.06
CA LEU A 201 -13.86 -7.80 1.24
C LEU A 201 -14.16 -7.35 2.67
N VAL A 202 -13.64 -8.05 3.68
CA VAL A 202 -13.80 -7.66 5.08
C VAL A 202 -13.20 -6.27 5.31
N VAL A 203 -12.00 -6.00 4.80
CA VAL A 203 -11.35 -4.68 4.90
C VAL A 203 -12.21 -3.63 4.21
N PHE A 204 -12.67 -3.88 2.99
CA PHE A 204 -13.54 -2.97 2.26
C PHE A 204 -14.82 -2.64 3.04
N PHE A 205 -15.56 -3.66 3.50
CA PHE A 205 -16.81 -3.44 4.24
C PHE A 205 -16.60 -2.77 5.60
N ALA A 206 -15.48 -3.02 6.29
CA ALA A 206 -15.15 -2.37 7.55
C ALA A 206 -14.92 -0.86 7.38
N PHE A 207 -14.36 -0.46 6.24
CA PHE A 207 -13.95 0.93 6.00
C PHE A 207 -14.81 1.68 4.97
N GLN A 208 -15.79 1.03 4.32
CA GLN A 208 -16.64 1.65 3.28
C GLN A 208 -17.32 2.95 3.73
N ARG A 209 -17.62 3.11 5.01
CA ARG A 209 -18.24 4.34 5.55
C ARG A 209 -17.42 5.62 5.29
N TYR A 210 -16.12 5.48 5.05
CA TYR A 210 -15.24 6.62 4.74
C TYR A 210 -15.28 7.03 3.26
N PHE A 211 -15.94 6.23 2.38
CA PHE A 211 -16.16 6.58 0.98
C PHE A 211 -17.44 7.39 0.73
N VAL A 212 -18.39 7.35 1.65
CA VAL A 212 -19.75 7.88 1.44
C VAL A 212 -19.89 9.29 2.04
N GLN A 213 -18.81 9.89 2.46
CA GLN A 213 -18.75 11.29 2.91
C GLN A 213 -18.06 12.13 1.79
#